data_fd41faad30a4be971165f884a15b5a3f
#
_entry.id   fd41faad30a4be971165f884a15b5a3f
#
_cell.length_a   1.000
_cell.length_b   1.000
_cell.length_c   1.000
_cell.angle_alpha   90.00
_cell.angle_beta   90.00
_cell.angle_gamma   90.00
#
_symmetry.space_group_name_H-M   'P 1'
#
loop_
_entity.id
_entity.type
_entity.pdbx_description
1 polymer ?
#
loop_
_entity_poly.entity_id
_entity_poly.type
_entity_poly.pdbx_seq_one_letter_code
_entity_poly.pdbx_strand_id
1 'polypeptide(L)'
;MEFRQLEYLAAVAAHGGFAKAARACFVSQSAVSHQIAALERELGVELFDRSTRTVRLTEAGELLLPRAEQMLALRDDAIAAVAPRPDRVAIAANMSFARAALSAVAAVRERHPEAEIDFLLKPFGQRIDAVAGGEADLALVRGSVDRPGLYRDPLWVDQPVIAFSARHPMAASARSPSPAELAEYPLILPSAEDQVLLHRLVEKVFTRAGVTPRYGPQLRPRHPVAFELINQPDSWTILYEDPLVPGLACRRSLDFTLSVSAVLRTDAAPNPLVAELLAELSAYRRDGL
;
A
#
# COMPACT_ATOMS: atom_id res chain seq x y z
N MET A 1 -22.07 24.56 -8.24
CA MET A 1 -21.73 23.17 -7.87
C MET A 1 -21.43 23.08 -6.39
N GLU A 2 -22.18 22.26 -5.64
CA GLU A 2 -22.09 22.11 -4.19
C GLU A 2 -21.64 20.70 -3.79
N PHE A 3 -20.97 20.55 -2.65
CA PHE A 3 -20.50 19.25 -2.16
C PHE A 3 -21.64 18.21 -2.05
N ARG A 4 -22.82 18.64 -1.60
CA ARG A 4 -23.99 17.76 -1.50
C ARG A 4 -24.42 17.20 -2.86
N GLN A 5 -24.27 17.95 -3.94
CA GLN A 5 -24.56 17.48 -5.30
C GLN A 5 -23.55 16.42 -5.74
N LEU A 6 -22.27 16.60 -5.37
CA LEU A 6 -21.22 15.62 -5.63
C LEU A 6 -21.40 14.32 -4.82
N GLU A 7 -21.82 14.44 -3.55
CA GLU A 7 -22.20 13.28 -2.72
C GLU A 7 -23.31 12.47 -3.36
N TYR A 8 -24.36 13.13 -3.86
CA TYR A 8 -25.46 12.44 -4.52
C TYR A 8 -25.04 11.83 -5.87
N LEU A 9 -24.17 12.49 -6.64
CA LEU A 9 -23.60 11.92 -7.86
C LEU A 9 -22.86 10.60 -7.53
N ALA A 10 -21.96 10.62 -6.56
CA ALA A 10 -21.23 9.43 -6.14
C ALA A 10 -22.16 8.33 -5.61
N ALA A 11 -23.14 8.69 -4.79
CA ALA A 11 -24.11 7.73 -4.24
C ALA A 11 -24.99 7.09 -5.33
N VAL A 12 -25.48 7.86 -6.32
CA VAL A 12 -26.30 7.31 -7.43
C VAL A 12 -25.45 6.38 -8.30
N ALA A 13 -24.20 6.73 -8.58
CA ALA A 13 -23.25 5.89 -9.32
C ALA A 13 -22.96 4.58 -8.58
N ALA A 14 -22.62 4.64 -7.29
CA ALA A 14 -22.28 3.47 -6.47
C ALA A 14 -23.44 2.50 -6.28
N HIS A 15 -24.67 3.02 -6.09
CA HIS A 15 -25.85 2.20 -5.81
C HIS A 15 -26.68 1.84 -7.05
N GLY A 16 -26.35 2.38 -8.22
CA GLY A 16 -27.00 2.08 -9.49
C GLY A 16 -28.45 2.57 -9.56
N GLY A 17 -28.80 3.67 -8.85
CA GLY A 17 -30.15 4.24 -8.95
C GLY A 17 -30.50 5.22 -7.84
N PHE A 18 -31.35 6.21 -8.19
CA PHE A 18 -31.76 7.31 -7.33
C PHE A 18 -32.44 6.87 -6.03
N ALA A 19 -33.35 5.87 -6.11
CA ALA A 19 -34.05 5.39 -4.92
C ALA A 19 -33.14 4.67 -3.93
N LYS A 20 -32.13 3.96 -4.42
CA LYS A 20 -31.14 3.28 -3.56
C LYS A 20 -30.18 4.29 -2.94
N ALA A 21 -29.70 5.26 -3.72
CA ALA A 21 -28.85 6.35 -3.25
C ALA A 21 -29.57 7.19 -2.17
N ALA A 22 -30.84 7.53 -2.39
CA ALA A 22 -31.64 8.28 -1.43
C ALA A 22 -31.73 7.56 -0.06
N ARG A 23 -31.96 6.24 -0.08
CA ARG A 23 -31.94 5.44 1.17
C ARG A 23 -30.56 5.45 1.84
N ALA A 24 -29.48 5.31 1.07
CA ALA A 24 -28.12 5.32 1.60
C ALA A 24 -27.74 6.69 2.21
N CYS A 25 -28.26 7.78 1.62
CA CYS A 25 -28.03 9.15 2.10
C CYS A 25 -29.09 9.61 3.13
N PHE A 26 -30.05 8.77 3.53
CA PHE A 26 -31.14 9.12 4.48
C PHE A 26 -31.97 10.32 4.06
N VAL A 27 -32.29 10.44 2.76
CA VAL A 27 -33.08 11.51 2.18
C VAL A 27 -34.19 10.95 1.26
N SER A 28 -35.08 11.83 0.79
CA SER A 28 -36.09 11.45 -0.21
C SER A 28 -35.46 11.31 -1.61
N GLN A 29 -36.00 10.43 -2.44
CA GLN A 29 -35.60 10.29 -3.83
C GLN A 29 -35.77 11.59 -4.62
N SER A 30 -36.80 12.36 -4.34
CA SER A 30 -37.05 13.67 -4.97
C SER A 30 -35.93 14.67 -4.66
N ALA A 31 -35.39 14.67 -3.43
CA ALA A 31 -34.27 15.51 -3.06
C ALA A 31 -33.00 15.17 -3.87
N VAL A 32 -32.66 13.89 -3.98
CA VAL A 32 -31.49 13.44 -4.80
C VAL A 32 -31.72 13.81 -6.26
N SER A 33 -32.91 13.52 -6.83
CA SER A 33 -33.21 13.83 -8.23
C SER A 33 -33.15 15.32 -8.52
N HIS A 34 -33.67 16.16 -7.61
CA HIS A 34 -33.64 17.61 -7.77
C HIS A 34 -32.20 18.18 -7.74
N GLN A 35 -31.38 17.69 -6.83
CA GLN A 35 -29.98 18.15 -6.70
C GLN A 35 -29.13 17.71 -7.90
N ILE A 36 -29.29 16.49 -8.39
CA ILE A 36 -28.61 16.05 -9.61
C ILE A 36 -29.08 16.86 -10.81
N ALA A 37 -30.40 17.09 -10.99
CA ALA A 37 -30.92 17.92 -12.08
C ALA A 37 -30.44 19.38 -11.98
N ALA A 38 -30.19 19.90 -10.78
CA ALA A 38 -29.58 21.21 -10.58
C ALA A 38 -28.11 21.24 -11.04
N LEU A 39 -27.36 20.20 -10.70
CA LEU A 39 -25.97 20.04 -11.12
C LEU A 39 -25.86 19.90 -12.66
N GLU A 40 -26.70 19.06 -13.28
CA GLU A 40 -26.75 18.86 -14.72
C GLU A 40 -27.10 20.18 -15.46
N ARG A 41 -28.05 20.97 -14.93
CA ARG A 41 -28.37 22.29 -15.49
C ARG A 41 -27.22 23.29 -15.36
N GLU A 42 -26.50 23.30 -14.24
CA GLU A 42 -25.36 24.18 -14.04
C GLU A 42 -24.21 23.85 -15.00
N LEU A 43 -23.98 22.54 -15.22
CA LEU A 43 -22.91 22.06 -16.10
C LEU A 43 -23.31 22.05 -17.59
N GLY A 44 -24.62 22.14 -17.89
CA GLY A 44 -25.15 22.10 -19.25
C GLY A 44 -25.07 20.71 -19.90
N VAL A 45 -24.89 19.66 -19.13
CA VAL A 45 -24.78 18.26 -19.59
C VAL A 45 -25.53 17.31 -18.67
N GLU A 46 -26.03 16.22 -19.23
CA GLU A 46 -26.60 15.13 -18.44
C GLU A 46 -25.47 14.24 -17.92
N LEU A 47 -25.55 13.87 -16.64
CA LEU A 47 -24.59 13.01 -15.97
C LEU A 47 -25.07 11.57 -15.87
N PHE A 48 -26.38 11.35 -15.95
CA PHE A 48 -27.01 10.03 -15.92
C PHE A 48 -27.93 9.80 -17.11
N ASP A 49 -27.75 8.65 -17.74
CA ASP A 49 -28.73 8.14 -18.71
C ASP A 49 -29.92 7.51 -17.96
N ARG A 50 -31.09 8.09 -18.18
CA ARG A 50 -32.35 7.65 -17.58
C ARG A 50 -33.26 6.94 -18.58
N SER A 51 -32.80 6.72 -19.82
CA SER A 51 -33.56 6.10 -20.89
C SER A 51 -33.78 4.59 -20.69
N THR A 52 -32.97 3.97 -19.84
CA THR A 52 -32.97 2.53 -19.55
C THR A 52 -33.56 2.24 -18.15
N ARG A 53 -33.93 0.97 -17.92
CA ARG A 53 -34.42 0.50 -16.62
C ARG A 53 -33.39 0.62 -15.48
N THR A 54 -32.11 0.69 -15.83
CA THR A 54 -30.99 0.88 -14.91
C THR A 54 -30.34 2.21 -15.18
N VAL A 55 -30.16 3.02 -14.13
CA VAL A 55 -29.48 4.31 -14.21
C VAL A 55 -27.97 4.04 -14.45
N ARG A 56 -27.41 4.66 -15.48
CA ARG A 56 -25.98 4.58 -15.83
C ARG A 56 -25.41 5.98 -15.95
N LEU A 57 -24.11 6.10 -15.74
CA LEU A 57 -23.40 7.35 -16.04
C LEU A 57 -23.37 7.58 -17.56
N THR A 58 -23.46 8.84 -17.95
CA THR A 58 -23.06 9.30 -19.30
C THR A 58 -21.53 9.44 -19.36
N GLU A 59 -20.97 9.68 -20.53
CA GLU A 59 -19.54 10.00 -20.69
C GLU A 59 -19.14 11.19 -19.80
N ALA A 60 -19.97 12.23 -19.72
CA ALA A 60 -19.75 13.37 -18.82
C ALA A 60 -19.79 12.97 -17.34
N GLY A 61 -20.69 12.06 -16.97
CA GLY A 61 -20.75 11.50 -15.63
C GLY A 61 -19.53 10.68 -15.26
N GLU A 62 -19.04 9.85 -16.18
CA GLU A 62 -17.78 9.06 -16.01
C GLU A 62 -16.54 9.95 -15.86
N LEU A 63 -16.49 11.08 -16.56
CA LEU A 63 -15.42 12.06 -16.44
C LEU A 63 -15.52 12.88 -15.14
N LEU A 64 -16.73 13.19 -14.67
CA LEU A 64 -16.91 14.00 -13.47
C LEU A 64 -16.74 13.19 -12.18
N LEU A 65 -17.22 11.93 -12.14
CA LEU A 65 -17.23 11.10 -10.92
C LEU A 65 -15.87 11.04 -10.21
N PRO A 66 -14.76 10.69 -10.85
CA PRO A 66 -13.47 10.61 -10.14
C PRO A 66 -13.00 11.97 -9.61
N ARG A 67 -13.38 13.08 -10.26
CA ARG A 67 -13.08 14.43 -9.78
C ARG A 67 -13.95 14.82 -8.61
N ALA A 68 -15.22 14.43 -8.63
CA ALA A 68 -16.15 14.63 -7.52
C ALA A 68 -15.66 13.88 -6.27
N GLU A 69 -15.23 12.64 -6.41
CA GLU A 69 -14.65 11.84 -5.33
C GLU A 69 -13.38 12.48 -4.75
N GLN A 70 -12.50 13.02 -5.60
CA GLN A 70 -11.31 13.77 -5.16
C GLN A 70 -11.67 15.03 -4.38
N MET A 71 -12.68 15.79 -4.83
CA MET A 71 -13.14 17.00 -4.15
C MET A 71 -13.76 16.68 -2.78
N LEU A 72 -14.55 15.60 -2.69
CA LEU A 72 -15.11 15.13 -1.43
C LEU A 72 -14.02 14.67 -0.47
N ALA A 73 -13.02 13.96 -0.94
CA ALA A 73 -11.87 13.56 -0.14
C ALA A 73 -11.07 14.76 0.38
N LEU A 74 -10.85 15.78 -0.44
CA LEU A 74 -10.18 17.03 -0.02
C LEU A 74 -10.99 17.80 1.03
N ARG A 75 -12.34 17.84 0.91
CA ARG A 75 -13.21 18.42 1.92
C ARG A 75 -13.06 17.70 3.26
N ASP A 76 -13.12 16.37 3.22
CA ASP A 76 -13.04 15.55 4.43
C ASP A 76 -11.67 15.67 5.08
N ASP A 77 -10.60 15.79 4.28
CA ASP A 77 -9.26 16.07 4.76
C ASP A 77 -9.16 17.45 5.42
N ALA A 78 -9.75 18.48 4.81
CA ALA A 78 -9.78 19.82 5.40
C ALA A 78 -10.51 19.84 6.74
N ILE A 79 -11.64 19.12 6.86
CA ILE A 79 -12.36 18.97 8.14
C ILE A 79 -11.50 18.20 9.15
N ALA A 80 -10.84 17.13 8.70
CA ALA A 80 -9.97 16.31 9.53
C ALA A 80 -8.75 17.07 10.03
N ALA A 81 -8.18 17.95 9.19
CA ALA A 81 -7.01 18.75 9.53
C ALA A 81 -7.25 19.72 10.69
N VAL A 82 -8.50 20.18 10.88
CA VAL A 82 -8.86 21.11 11.95
C VAL A 82 -9.49 20.41 13.17
N ALA A 83 -9.83 19.13 13.04
CA ALA A 83 -10.39 18.35 14.14
C ALA A 83 -9.26 17.81 15.04
N PRO A 84 -9.25 18.09 16.35
CA PRO A 84 -8.29 17.47 17.26
C PRO A 84 -8.51 15.95 17.27
N ARG A 85 -7.49 15.18 16.90
CA ARG A 85 -7.50 13.72 17.00
C ARG A 85 -6.25 13.23 17.74
N PRO A 86 -6.03 13.69 18.99
CA PRO A 86 -4.80 13.35 19.70
C PRO A 86 -4.67 11.85 19.97
N ASP A 87 -5.79 11.12 20.00
CA ASP A 87 -5.86 9.73 20.47
C ASP A 87 -6.04 8.71 19.34
N ARG A 88 -6.00 9.12 18.06
CA ARG A 88 -6.14 8.21 16.93
C ARG A 88 -4.98 8.34 15.95
N VAL A 89 -4.50 7.19 15.45
CA VAL A 89 -3.50 7.11 14.37
C VAL A 89 -3.84 6.00 13.41
N ALA A 90 -3.73 6.26 12.10
CA ALA A 90 -3.88 5.27 11.06
C ALA A 90 -2.53 5.02 10.34
N ILE A 91 -2.10 3.75 10.30
CA ILE A 91 -0.87 3.30 9.66
C ILE A 91 -1.22 2.57 8.38
N ALA A 92 -0.85 3.10 7.21
CA ALA A 92 -0.99 2.39 5.95
C ALA A 92 0.25 1.52 5.67
N ALA A 93 0.06 0.21 5.52
CA ALA A 93 1.16 -0.72 5.30
C ALA A 93 0.72 -1.95 4.47
N ASN A 94 1.62 -2.86 4.18
CA ASN A 94 1.29 -4.21 3.76
C ASN A 94 1.72 -5.22 4.83
N MET A 95 1.36 -6.49 4.65
CA MET A 95 1.64 -7.55 5.65
C MET A 95 3.13 -7.74 5.96
N SER A 96 4.05 -7.37 5.05
CA SER A 96 5.49 -7.49 5.33
C SER A 96 6.02 -6.47 6.36
N PHE A 97 5.19 -5.53 6.81
CA PHE A 97 5.49 -4.61 7.91
C PHE A 97 4.73 -4.97 9.20
N ALA A 98 3.86 -6.00 9.16
CA ALA A 98 2.95 -6.29 10.28
C ALA A 98 3.70 -6.52 11.60
N ARG A 99 4.83 -7.24 11.58
CA ARG A 99 5.62 -7.50 12.79
C ARG A 99 6.15 -6.19 13.41
N ALA A 100 6.75 -5.32 12.60
CA ALA A 100 7.28 -4.05 13.07
C ALA A 100 6.15 -3.13 13.59
N ALA A 101 5.05 -3.04 12.83
CA ALA A 101 3.89 -2.23 13.22
C ALA A 101 3.24 -2.75 14.51
N LEU A 102 3.03 -4.06 14.65
CA LEU A 102 2.46 -4.65 15.86
C LEU A 102 3.34 -4.42 17.09
N SER A 103 4.67 -4.53 16.94
CA SER A 103 5.60 -4.25 18.04
C SER A 103 5.51 -2.79 18.49
N ALA A 104 5.54 -1.85 17.53
CA ALA A 104 5.43 -0.42 17.82
C ALA A 104 4.06 -0.06 18.44
N VAL A 105 2.97 -0.60 17.90
CA VAL A 105 1.62 -0.40 18.42
C VAL A 105 1.48 -0.94 19.83
N ALA A 106 2.02 -2.12 20.13
CA ALA A 106 1.99 -2.70 21.46
C ALA A 106 2.69 -1.78 22.48
N ALA A 107 3.90 -1.30 22.15
CA ALA A 107 4.66 -0.41 23.02
C ALA A 107 3.97 0.96 23.25
N VAL A 108 3.32 1.51 22.22
CA VAL A 108 2.54 2.76 22.37
C VAL A 108 1.30 2.52 23.21
N ARG A 109 0.57 1.41 23.01
CA ARG A 109 -0.63 1.08 23.80
C ARG A 109 -0.37 0.81 25.26
N GLU A 110 0.81 0.35 25.64
CA GLU A 110 1.20 0.24 27.04
C GLU A 110 1.20 1.60 27.75
N ARG A 111 1.54 2.67 27.06
CA ARG A 111 1.57 4.06 27.57
C ARG A 111 0.24 4.79 27.36
N HIS A 112 -0.48 4.44 26.30
CA HIS A 112 -1.74 5.06 25.89
C HIS A 112 -2.81 3.97 25.64
N PRO A 113 -3.40 3.37 26.70
CA PRO A 113 -4.37 2.26 26.55
C PRO A 113 -5.62 2.63 25.74
N GLU A 114 -6.01 3.91 25.78
CA GLU A 114 -7.18 4.46 25.06
C GLU A 114 -6.88 4.83 23.59
N ALA A 115 -5.61 4.78 23.15
CA ALA A 115 -5.27 5.15 21.79
C ALA A 115 -5.91 4.23 20.75
N GLU A 116 -6.58 4.80 19.78
CA GLU A 116 -7.11 4.11 18.62
C GLU A 116 -6.03 4.06 17.52
N ILE A 117 -5.49 2.88 17.25
CA ILE A 117 -4.47 2.71 16.23
C ILE A 117 -4.97 1.74 15.17
N ASP A 118 -5.21 2.27 13.97
CA ASP A 118 -5.70 1.52 12.81
C ASP A 118 -4.54 1.06 11.92
N PHE A 119 -4.62 -0.18 11.43
CA PHE A 119 -3.67 -0.72 10.47
C PHE A 119 -4.37 -0.97 9.13
N LEU A 120 -4.10 -0.11 8.14
CA LEU A 120 -4.71 -0.12 6.82
C LEU A 120 -3.85 -0.95 5.85
N LEU A 121 -4.36 -2.12 5.46
CA LEU A 121 -3.70 -2.97 4.47
C LEU A 121 -3.94 -2.43 3.06
N LYS A 122 -2.90 -1.88 2.45
CA LYS A 122 -2.98 -1.27 1.12
C LYS A 122 -1.77 -1.62 0.24
N PRO A 123 -1.95 -1.77 -1.09
CA PRO A 123 -0.87 -1.81 -2.08
C PRO A 123 -0.02 -0.53 -2.04
N PHE A 124 1.19 -0.56 -2.61
CA PHE A 124 2.15 0.54 -2.52
C PHE A 124 1.58 1.91 -2.92
N GLY A 125 0.99 2.02 -4.12
CA GLY A 125 0.40 3.28 -4.59
C GLY A 125 -0.70 3.80 -3.67
N GLN A 126 -1.64 2.92 -3.29
CA GLN A 126 -2.76 3.27 -2.41
C GLN A 126 -2.32 3.67 -1.00
N ARG A 127 -1.17 3.21 -0.49
CA ARG A 127 -0.60 3.69 0.78
C ARG A 127 -0.20 5.15 0.70
N ILE A 128 0.43 5.52 -0.42
CA ILE A 128 0.84 6.90 -0.68
C ILE A 128 -0.38 7.80 -0.85
N ASP A 129 -1.41 7.31 -1.56
CA ASP A 129 -2.68 8.03 -1.74
C ASP A 129 -3.40 8.21 -0.40
N ALA A 130 -3.42 7.19 0.45
CA ALA A 130 -4.04 7.25 1.77
C ALA A 130 -3.40 8.34 2.67
N VAL A 131 -2.07 8.47 2.63
CA VAL A 131 -1.38 9.54 3.37
C VAL A 131 -1.66 10.91 2.73
N ALA A 132 -1.55 11.01 1.41
CA ALA A 132 -1.81 12.27 0.72
C ALA A 132 -3.25 12.78 0.91
N GLY A 133 -4.22 11.88 0.98
CA GLY A 133 -5.64 12.17 1.22
C GLY A 133 -6.03 12.22 2.71
N GLY A 134 -5.11 12.06 3.66
CA GLY A 134 -5.41 12.11 5.10
C GLY A 134 -6.18 10.91 5.66
N GLU A 135 -6.36 9.84 4.88
CA GLU A 135 -6.94 8.58 5.35
C GLU A 135 -5.98 7.85 6.32
N ALA A 136 -4.66 8.03 6.10
CA ALA A 136 -3.61 7.53 6.97
C ALA A 136 -2.69 8.65 7.42
N ASP A 137 -2.25 8.60 8.68
CA ASP A 137 -1.29 9.55 9.24
C ASP A 137 0.13 9.26 8.76
N LEU A 138 0.46 7.99 8.59
CA LEU A 138 1.74 7.54 8.06
C LEU A 138 1.61 6.30 7.20
N ALA A 139 2.55 6.13 6.26
CA ALA A 139 2.67 4.89 5.48
C ALA A 139 4.05 4.29 5.61
N LEU A 140 4.12 2.97 5.82
CA LEU A 140 5.39 2.24 5.78
C LEU A 140 5.72 1.83 4.34
N VAL A 141 6.90 2.22 3.87
CA VAL A 141 7.33 1.95 2.49
C VAL A 141 8.77 1.49 2.42
N ARG A 142 9.07 0.69 1.38
CA ARG A 142 10.43 0.39 0.95
C ARG A 142 10.75 1.19 -0.30
N GLY A 143 11.98 1.68 -0.36
CA GLY A 143 12.44 2.46 -1.51
C GLY A 143 12.08 3.94 -1.47
N SER A 144 12.04 4.57 -2.63
CA SER A 144 11.80 6.01 -2.77
C SER A 144 10.33 6.32 -3.03
N VAL A 145 9.88 7.41 -2.43
CA VAL A 145 8.62 8.08 -2.76
C VAL A 145 8.97 9.50 -3.13
N ASP A 146 8.54 9.93 -4.30
CA ASP A 146 8.68 11.31 -4.77
C ASP A 146 7.27 11.82 -5.13
N ARG A 147 6.67 12.54 -4.19
CA ARG A 147 5.34 13.13 -4.33
C ARG A 147 5.30 14.45 -3.58
N PRO A 148 4.91 15.55 -4.24
CA PRO A 148 4.73 16.85 -3.59
C PRO A 148 3.80 16.76 -2.38
N GLY A 149 4.12 17.49 -1.31
CA GLY A 149 3.34 17.52 -0.07
C GLY A 149 3.61 16.33 0.87
N LEU A 150 4.46 15.38 0.48
CA LEU A 150 4.89 14.28 1.34
C LEU A 150 6.39 14.36 1.64
N TYR A 151 6.76 13.90 2.82
CA TYR A 151 8.17 13.68 3.17
C TYR A 151 8.38 12.26 3.69
N ARG A 152 9.64 11.84 3.69
CA ARG A 152 10.06 10.52 4.20
C ARG A 152 10.87 10.69 5.45
N ASP A 153 10.49 9.95 6.49
CA ASP A 153 11.30 9.78 7.69
C ASP A 153 11.98 8.40 7.64
N PRO A 154 13.31 8.33 7.52
CA PRO A 154 14.04 7.07 7.46
C PRO A 154 13.91 6.30 8.77
N LEU A 155 13.55 5.01 8.69
CA LEU A 155 13.35 4.14 9.86
C LEU A 155 14.52 3.14 10.01
N TRP A 156 14.69 2.25 9.02
CA TRP A 156 15.75 1.24 9.02
C TRP A 156 16.13 0.80 7.61
N VAL A 157 17.14 -0.05 7.52
CA VAL A 157 17.52 -0.72 6.28
C VAL A 157 17.16 -2.19 6.39
N ASP A 158 16.27 -2.65 5.51
CA ASP A 158 15.93 -4.07 5.38
C ASP A 158 17.05 -4.82 4.65
N GLN A 159 17.27 -6.05 5.08
CA GLN A 159 18.10 -7.01 4.39
C GLN A 159 17.23 -8.17 3.92
N PRO A 160 16.68 -8.09 2.69
CA PRO A 160 15.97 -9.20 2.10
C PRO A 160 16.78 -10.48 2.15
N VAL A 161 16.10 -11.61 2.29
CA VAL A 161 16.73 -12.92 2.36
C VAL A 161 16.69 -13.60 1.00
N ILE A 162 17.79 -14.25 0.62
CA ILE A 162 17.83 -15.20 -0.48
C ILE A 162 17.25 -16.49 0.03
N ALA A 163 16.21 -17.00 -0.63
CA ALA A 163 15.53 -18.23 -0.25
C ALA A 163 15.61 -19.26 -1.38
N PHE A 164 15.82 -20.51 -1.02
CA PHE A 164 15.84 -21.64 -1.92
C PHE A 164 15.36 -22.91 -1.19
N SER A 165 15.08 -23.97 -1.94
CA SER A 165 14.74 -25.28 -1.35
C SER A 165 15.88 -25.77 -0.42
N ALA A 166 15.54 -26.42 0.67
CA ALA A 166 16.54 -27.11 1.51
C ALA A 166 17.34 -28.20 0.74
N ARG A 167 16.85 -28.62 -0.44
CA ARG A 167 17.55 -29.53 -1.35
C ARG A 167 18.44 -28.85 -2.38
N HIS A 168 18.43 -27.52 -2.43
CA HIS A 168 19.27 -26.75 -3.34
C HIS A 168 20.75 -26.97 -3.04
N PRO A 169 21.65 -27.05 -4.03
CA PRO A 169 23.09 -27.23 -3.79
C PRO A 169 23.70 -26.21 -2.82
N MET A 170 23.24 -24.94 -2.87
CA MET A 170 23.70 -23.88 -1.95
C MET A 170 23.15 -24.00 -0.53
N ALA A 171 22.15 -24.86 -0.28
CA ALA A 171 21.58 -25.02 1.07
C ALA A 171 22.57 -25.66 2.06
N ALA A 172 23.50 -26.47 1.57
CA ALA A 172 24.52 -27.10 2.40
C ALA A 172 25.51 -26.11 3.05
N SER A 173 25.65 -24.92 2.48
CA SER A 173 26.52 -23.87 3.02
C SER A 173 25.71 -22.87 3.86
N ALA A 174 26.25 -22.49 5.02
CA ALA A 174 25.69 -21.40 5.81
C ALA A 174 26.04 -20.00 5.26
N ARG A 175 27.02 -19.93 4.34
CA ARG A 175 27.46 -18.69 3.71
C ARG A 175 26.39 -18.15 2.76
N SER A 176 26.24 -16.83 2.72
CA SER A 176 25.43 -16.18 1.70
C SER A 176 26.06 -16.36 0.31
N PRO A 177 25.32 -16.80 -0.71
CA PRO A 177 25.83 -16.91 -2.07
C PRO A 177 26.08 -15.53 -2.67
N SER A 178 27.11 -15.43 -3.48
CA SER A 178 27.40 -14.23 -4.28
C SER A 178 26.45 -14.10 -5.46
N PRO A 179 26.30 -12.90 -6.06
CA PRO A 179 25.50 -12.72 -7.28
C PRO A 179 25.95 -13.60 -8.45
N ALA A 180 27.27 -13.87 -8.57
CA ALA A 180 27.79 -14.76 -9.61
C ALA A 180 27.34 -16.22 -9.42
N GLU A 181 27.36 -16.72 -8.21
CA GLU A 181 26.84 -18.07 -7.89
C GLU A 181 25.33 -18.16 -8.10
N LEU A 182 24.59 -17.10 -7.73
CA LEU A 182 23.13 -17.03 -7.96
C LEU A 182 22.77 -17.00 -9.44
N ALA A 183 23.62 -16.42 -10.30
CA ALA A 183 23.39 -16.37 -11.74
C ALA A 183 23.37 -17.76 -12.42
N GLU A 184 23.98 -18.77 -11.81
CA GLU A 184 23.99 -20.14 -12.32
C GLU A 184 22.62 -20.82 -12.22
N TYR A 185 21.75 -20.33 -11.33
CA TYR A 185 20.46 -20.94 -10.98
C TYR A 185 19.27 -20.06 -11.36
N PRO A 186 18.11 -20.64 -11.70
CA PRO A 186 16.93 -19.87 -12.08
C PRO A 186 16.40 -19.03 -10.90
N LEU A 187 16.23 -17.73 -11.14
CA LEU A 187 15.56 -16.81 -10.23
C LEU A 187 14.05 -16.82 -10.48
N ILE A 188 13.27 -17.12 -9.48
CA ILE A 188 11.81 -17.05 -9.53
C ILE A 188 11.37 -15.80 -8.76
N LEU A 189 10.69 -14.87 -9.43
CA LEU A 189 10.11 -13.68 -8.81
C LEU A 189 8.62 -13.57 -9.18
N PRO A 190 7.79 -12.95 -8.32
CA PRO A 190 6.49 -12.46 -8.74
C PRO A 190 6.62 -11.51 -9.93
N SER A 191 5.50 -11.19 -10.59
CA SER A 191 5.53 -10.31 -11.75
C SER A 191 6.20 -8.96 -11.42
N ALA A 192 6.83 -8.33 -12.42
CA ALA A 192 7.43 -7.01 -12.24
C ALA A 192 6.38 -5.95 -11.89
N GLU A 193 5.13 -6.13 -12.32
CA GLU A 193 4.01 -5.24 -11.97
C GLU A 193 3.67 -5.32 -10.48
N ASP A 194 3.72 -6.53 -9.89
CA ASP A 194 3.40 -6.76 -8.48
C ASP A 194 4.57 -6.40 -7.56
N GLN A 195 5.83 -6.58 -8.02
CA GLN A 195 7.03 -6.48 -7.18
C GLN A 195 8.17 -5.69 -7.85
N VAL A 196 7.86 -4.52 -8.37
CA VAL A 196 8.82 -3.61 -9.04
C VAL A 196 10.11 -3.42 -8.24
N LEU A 197 10.00 -3.28 -6.90
CA LEU A 197 11.17 -3.03 -6.05
C LEU A 197 12.13 -4.22 -5.99
N LEU A 198 11.62 -5.44 -5.92
CA LEU A 198 12.49 -6.62 -5.91
C LEU A 198 13.19 -6.81 -7.25
N HIS A 199 12.49 -6.58 -8.37
CA HIS A 199 13.09 -6.62 -9.70
C HIS A 199 14.23 -5.59 -9.82
N ARG A 200 13.98 -4.33 -9.47
CA ARG A 200 15.01 -3.27 -9.49
C ARG A 200 16.18 -3.57 -8.56
N LEU A 201 15.91 -4.17 -7.39
CA LEU A 201 16.96 -4.54 -6.45
C LEU A 201 17.88 -5.61 -7.05
N VAL A 202 17.30 -6.66 -7.65
CA VAL A 202 18.05 -7.72 -8.34
C VAL A 202 18.86 -7.13 -9.49
N GLU A 203 18.23 -6.37 -10.38
CA GLU A 203 18.91 -5.72 -11.50
C GLU A 203 20.10 -4.88 -11.03
N LYS A 204 19.92 -4.06 -10.00
CA LYS A 204 20.98 -3.23 -9.44
C LYS A 204 22.15 -4.06 -8.90
N VAL A 205 21.86 -5.11 -8.12
CA VAL A 205 22.89 -5.96 -7.52
C VAL A 205 23.65 -6.73 -8.58
N PHE A 206 22.95 -7.32 -9.54
CA PHE A 206 23.58 -8.11 -10.61
C PHE A 206 24.38 -7.25 -11.58
N THR A 207 23.87 -6.07 -11.97
CA THR A 207 24.62 -5.09 -12.79
C THR A 207 25.91 -4.67 -12.08
N ARG A 208 25.85 -4.41 -10.77
CA ARG A 208 27.04 -4.03 -9.98
C ARG A 208 28.08 -5.15 -9.92
N ALA A 209 27.62 -6.40 -9.90
CA ALA A 209 28.50 -7.58 -9.92
C ALA A 209 29.00 -7.94 -11.33
N GLY A 210 28.54 -7.29 -12.38
CA GLY A 210 28.91 -7.57 -13.77
C GLY A 210 28.34 -8.90 -14.30
N VAL A 211 27.25 -9.38 -13.71
CA VAL A 211 26.58 -10.63 -14.11
C VAL A 211 25.10 -10.39 -14.42
N THR A 212 24.47 -11.34 -15.11
CA THR A 212 23.06 -11.27 -15.47
C THR A 212 22.27 -12.34 -14.74
N PRO A 213 21.15 -12.03 -14.07
CA PRO A 213 20.33 -13.05 -13.44
C PRO A 213 19.68 -13.96 -14.49
N ARG A 214 19.63 -15.25 -14.22
CA ARG A 214 18.91 -16.21 -15.03
C ARG A 214 17.47 -16.32 -14.52
N TYR A 215 16.53 -15.64 -15.18
CA TYR A 215 15.13 -15.72 -14.79
C TYR A 215 14.54 -17.10 -15.07
N GLY A 216 13.83 -17.63 -14.08
CA GLY A 216 13.02 -18.85 -14.15
C GLY A 216 11.62 -18.57 -14.72
N PRO A 217 10.71 -19.54 -14.61
CA PRO A 217 9.34 -19.38 -15.10
C PRO A 217 8.60 -18.28 -14.34
N GLN A 218 7.72 -17.59 -15.04
CA GLN A 218 6.85 -16.59 -14.42
C GLN A 218 5.84 -17.25 -13.49
N LEU A 219 5.71 -16.68 -12.30
CA LEU A 219 4.69 -17.11 -11.36
C LEU A 219 3.29 -16.70 -11.84
N ARG A 220 2.30 -17.53 -11.57
CA ARG A 220 0.90 -17.15 -11.72
C ARG A 220 0.56 -16.04 -10.73
N PRO A 221 -0.35 -15.11 -11.06
CA PRO A 221 -0.79 -14.09 -10.14
C PRO A 221 -1.22 -14.67 -8.80
N ARG A 222 -0.76 -14.05 -7.71
CA ARG A 222 -1.04 -14.48 -6.31
C ARG A 222 -0.54 -15.88 -5.93
N HIS A 223 0.33 -16.48 -6.74
CA HIS A 223 0.94 -17.76 -6.38
C HIS A 223 2.08 -17.54 -5.39
N PRO A 224 2.10 -18.21 -4.22
CA PRO A 224 3.18 -18.02 -3.25
C PRO A 224 4.49 -18.59 -3.79
N VAL A 225 5.52 -17.75 -3.91
CA VAL A 225 6.83 -18.13 -4.45
C VAL A 225 7.48 -19.30 -3.68
N ALA A 226 7.20 -19.42 -2.38
CA ALA A 226 7.70 -20.50 -1.55
C ALA A 226 7.30 -21.89 -2.04
N PHE A 227 6.08 -22.05 -2.59
CA PHE A 227 5.65 -23.32 -3.17
C PHE A 227 6.45 -23.69 -4.42
N GLU A 228 6.79 -22.68 -5.25
CA GLU A 228 7.60 -22.95 -6.45
C GLU A 228 9.01 -23.39 -6.11
N LEU A 229 9.63 -22.85 -5.06
CA LEU A 229 10.96 -23.29 -4.62
C LEU A 229 10.98 -24.76 -4.17
N ILE A 230 9.87 -25.25 -3.62
CA ILE A 230 9.75 -26.67 -3.26
C ILE A 230 9.61 -27.53 -4.50
N ASN A 231 8.84 -27.08 -5.51
CA ASN A 231 8.61 -27.79 -6.77
C ASN A 231 9.81 -27.71 -7.72
N GLN A 232 10.58 -26.63 -7.65
CA GLN A 232 11.76 -26.37 -8.48
C GLN A 232 12.99 -26.19 -7.59
N PRO A 233 13.55 -27.29 -7.04
CA PRO A 233 14.57 -27.25 -6.01
C PRO A 233 15.88 -26.58 -6.42
N ASP A 234 16.15 -26.45 -7.72
CA ASP A 234 17.34 -25.78 -8.27
C ASP A 234 17.14 -24.28 -8.47
N SER A 235 16.00 -23.73 -8.01
CA SER A 235 15.68 -22.31 -8.15
C SER A 235 15.86 -21.56 -6.84
N TRP A 236 16.02 -20.24 -6.94
CA TRP A 236 16.08 -19.35 -5.80
C TRP A 236 15.15 -18.15 -5.99
N THR A 237 14.88 -17.47 -4.89
CA THR A 237 14.13 -16.20 -4.87
C THR A 237 14.70 -15.25 -3.84
N ILE A 238 14.17 -14.03 -3.82
CA ILE A 238 14.43 -13.04 -2.79
C ILE A 238 13.11 -12.68 -2.08
N LEU A 239 13.13 -12.67 -0.75
CA LEU A 239 11.99 -12.36 0.10
C LEU A 239 12.36 -11.21 1.03
N TYR A 240 11.37 -10.42 1.43
CA TYR A 240 11.59 -9.34 2.40
C TYR A 240 11.97 -9.87 3.79
N GLU A 241 11.46 -11.04 4.16
CA GLU A 241 11.68 -11.69 5.45
C GLU A 241 11.82 -13.21 5.28
N ASP A 242 12.48 -13.85 6.25
CA ASP A 242 12.49 -15.31 6.34
C ASP A 242 11.06 -15.80 6.64
N PRO A 243 10.47 -16.63 5.78
CA PRO A 243 9.11 -17.13 5.97
C PRO A 243 9.03 -18.19 7.09
N LEU A 244 10.16 -18.65 7.62
CA LEU A 244 10.26 -19.72 8.64
C LEU A 244 9.48 -20.98 8.23
N VAL A 245 9.51 -21.33 6.94
CA VAL A 245 8.80 -22.49 6.38
C VAL A 245 9.73 -23.68 6.34
N PRO A 246 9.33 -24.86 6.90
CA PRO A 246 10.09 -26.09 6.74
C PRO A 246 10.31 -26.45 5.27
N GLY A 247 11.53 -26.88 4.95
CA GLY A 247 11.89 -27.24 3.57
C GLY A 247 12.47 -26.10 2.74
N LEU A 248 12.55 -24.90 3.28
CA LEU A 248 13.29 -23.77 2.72
C LEU A 248 14.56 -23.50 3.51
N ALA A 249 15.58 -23.02 2.83
CA ALA A 249 16.79 -22.47 3.41
C ALA A 249 16.90 -21.00 3.03
N CYS A 250 17.12 -20.13 4.01
CA CYS A 250 17.22 -18.70 3.81
C CYS A 250 18.61 -18.19 4.18
N ARG A 251 19.14 -17.24 3.40
CA ARG A 251 20.44 -16.61 3.65
C ARG A 251 20.30 -15.10 3.54
N ARG A 252 20.77 -14.37 4.53
CA ARG A 252 20.90 -12.90 4.44
C ARG A 252 22.11 -12.53 3.58
N SER A 253 21.97 -11.49 2.78
CA SER A 253 23.07 -10.96 1.98
C SER A 253 23.17 -9.46 2.18
N LEU A 254 24.41 -8.98 2.34
CA LEU A 254 24.69 -7.54 2.42
C LEU A 254 24.56 -6.83 1.08
N ASP A 255 24.54 -7.59 -0.03
CA ASP A 255 24.37 -7.02 -1.37
C ASP A 255 22.93 -6.54 -1.59
N PHE A 256 21.94 -7.18 -0.96
CA PHE A 256 20.52 -6.87 -1.09
C PHE A 256 20.05 -6.05 0.11
N THR A 257 19.94 -4.73 -0.08
CA THR A 257 19.48 -3.81 0.96
C THR A 257 18.37 -2.90 0.43
N LEU A 258 17.37 -2.62 1.26
CA LEU A 258 16.27 -1.71 0.96
C LEU A 258 16.03 -0.77 2.14
N SER A 259 16.08 0.54 1.88
CA SER A 259 15.70 1.53 2.88
C SER A 259 14.19 1.45 3.16
N VAL A 260 13.84 1.41 4.42
CA VAL A 260 12.45 1.53 4.90
C VAL A 260 12.27 2.92 5.49
N SER A 261 11.17 3.54 5.17
CA SER A 261 10.79 4.87 5.67
C SER A 261 9.31 4.91 6.04
N ALA A 262 8.98 5.77 6.97
CA ALA A 262 7.63 6.30 7.08
C ALA A 262 7.46 7.43 6.07
N VAL A 263 6.30 7.49 5.44
CA VAL A 263 5.87 8.61 4.58
C VAL A 263 4.78 9.35 5.33
N LEU A 264 4.92 10.67 5.42
CA LEU A 264 4.01 11.56 6.13
C LEU A 264 3.71 12.79 5.28
N ARG A 265 2.64 13.51 5.60
CA ARG A 265 2.34 14.82 5.01
C ARG A 265 3.21 15.91 5.63
N THR A 266 3.64 16.86 4.81
CA THR A 266 4.42 18.03 5.26
C THR A 266 3.58 19.05 6.03
N ASP A 267 2.26 19.07 5.81
CA ASP A 267 1.27 19.98 6.39
C ASP A 267 0.41 19.33 7.49
N ALA A 268 0.71 18.09 7.88
CA ALA A 268 -0.03 17.41 8.94
C ALA A 268 0.09 18.14 10.27
N ALA A 269 -1.03 18.26 10.97
CA ALA A 269 -1.02 18.74 12.34
C ALA A 269 -0.18 17.82 13.24
N PRO A 270 0.59 18.34 14.19
CA PRO A 270 1.35 17.51 15.12
C PRO A 270 0.45 16.54 15.88
N ASN A 271 0.77 15.25 15.80
CA ASN A 271 0.12 14.20 16.59
C ASN A 271 1.18 13.48 17.44
N PRO A 272 1.13 13.58 18.77
CA PRO A 272 2.12 12.97 19.66
C PRO A 272 2.24 11.46 19.47
N LEU A 273 1.14 10.75 19.21
CA LEU A 273 1.13 9.30 18.97
C LEU A 273 1.88 8.91 17.69
N VAL A 274 1.83 9.75 16.64
CA VAL A 274 2.63 9.53 15.41
C VAL A 274 4.10 9.61 15.74
N ALA A 275 4.53 10.61 16.51
CA ALA A 275 5.93 10.77 16.91
C ALA A 275 6.42 9.57 17.76
N GLU A 276 5.60 9.09 18.69
CA GLU A 276 5.93 7.90 19.48
C GLU A 276 6.01 6.63 18.64
N LEU A 277 5.05 6.42 17.72
CA LEU A 277 5.07 5.29 16.79
C LEU A 277 6.32 5.31 15.90
N LEU A 278 6.74 6.48 15.41
CA LEU A 278 7.96 6.63 14.63
C LEU A 278 9.20 6.28 15.46
N ALA A 279 9.25 6.69 16.72
CA ALA A 279 10.34 6.34 17.63
C ALA A 279 10.42 4.83 17.88
N GLU A 280 9.29 4.16 18.14
CA GLU A 280 9.22 2.71 18.33
C GLU A 280 9.58 1.95 17.04
N LEU A 281 9.06 2.40 15.90
CA LEU A 281 9.40 1.82 14.59
C LEU A 281 10.89 1.96 14.28
N SER A 282 11.50 3.09 14.62
CA SER A 282 12.95 3.30 14.45
C SER A 282 13.78 2.44 15.40
N ALA A 283 13.26 2.13 16.58
CA ALA A 283 13.92 1.28 17.57
C ALA A 283 13.78 -0.22 17.23
N TYR A 284 12.72 -0.61 16.52
CA TYR A 284 12.33 -2.01 16.28
C TYR A 284 13.46 -2.92 15.79
N ARG A 285 14.43 -2.42 15.00
CA ARG A 285 15.52 -3.25 14.46
C ARG A 285 16.89 -3.00 15.11
N ARG A 286 16.96 -2.19 16.13
CA ARG A 286 18.17 -2.11 16.94
C ARG A 286 18.37 -3.36 17.79
N ASP A 287 17.29 -4.12 18.07
CA ASP A 287 17.29 -5.29 18.95
C ASP A 287 17.37 -6.63 18.20
N GLY A 288 17.41 -6.62 16.86
CA GLY A 288 17.33 -7.81 16.00
C GLY A 288 18.54 -8.05 15.08
N LEU A 289 19.67 -7.42 15.31
CA LEU A 289 20.95 -7.68 14.62
C LEU A 289 21.87 -8.51 15.49
#